data_cd8c62534d7a46ee4a1735302f036a68
#
_entry.id   cd8c62534d7a46ee4a1735302f036a68
#
_cell.length_a   1.000
_cell.length_b   1.000
_cell.length_c   1.000
_cell.angle_alpha   90.00
_cell.angle_beta   90.00
_cell.angle_gamma   90.00
#
_symmetry.space_group_name_H-M   'P 1'
#
loop_
_entity.id
_entity.type
_entity.pdbx_description
1 polymer ?
#
loop_
_entity_poly.entity_id
_entity_poly.type
_entity_poly.pdbx_seq_one_letter_code
_entity_poly.pdbx_strand_id
1 'polypeptide(L)'
;RRLGQPAKALVRSLSDHEAILAQGQENAERLDPSFIEKALFAASLGESGYDSAVIQDALAIDKAMLSRMNKVARGIPTEVIQRIGSAHGVGRRRWEDLADAARENDLDLNAIADECGLDSVTNSDGRFDRLGAAVLAITRPDRPAPPALPVTLADGTVLGELNETARGLTLKLPKSAAPAFNAWLRDNAESALRRLHAEWQASE
;
A
#
# COMPACT_ATOMS: atom_id res chain seq x y z
N ARG A 1 4.22 7.92 -38.11
CA ARG A 1 3.62 8.45 -39.36
C ARG A 1 2.72 9.70 -39.17
N ARG A 2 2.38 10.10 -37.95
CA ARG A 2 1.48 11.24 -37.71
C ARG A 2 2.13 12.63 -37.91
N LEU A 3 3.46 12.74 -37.84
CA LEU A 3 4.15 14.03 -37.89
C LEU A 3 4.90 14.32 -39.22
N GLY A 4 4.92 13.38 -40.18
CA GLY A 4 5.58 13.56 -41.49
C GLY A 4 7.09 13.82 -41.44
N GLN A 5 7.71 13.67 -40.25
CA GLN A 5 9.16 13.90 -40.08
C GLN A 5 9.95 12.59 -40.23
N PRO A 6 11.11 12.60 -40.88
CA PRO A 6 11.97 11.43 -40.95
C PRO A 6 12.58 11.13 -39.57
N ALA A 7 12.42 9.90 -39.12
CA ALA A 7 13.04 9.41 -37.90
C ALA A 7 14.25 8.54 -38.23
N LYS A 8 15.38 8.73 -37.53
CA LYS A 8 16.49 7.78 -37.59
C LYS A 8 16.13 6.53 -36.84
N ALA A 9 16.07 5.39 -37.52
CA ALA A 9 15.81 4.09 -36.89
C ALA A 9 16.98 3.15 -37.19
N LEU A 10 17.44 2.43 -36.16
CA LEU A 10 18.38 1.34 -36.31
C LEU A 10 17.55 0.05 -36.47
N VAL A 11 17.53 -0.50 -37.69
CA VAL A 11 16.83 -1.76 -37.97
C VAL A 11 17.82 -2.91 -37.81
N ARG A 12 17.56 -3.83 -36.92
CA ARG A 12 18.31 -5.07 -36.71
C ARG A 12 17.36 -6.25 -36.91
N SER A 13 17.86 -7.33 -37.50
CA SER A 13 17.18 -8.61 -37.46
C SER A 13 17.52 -9.27 -36.13
N LEU A 14 16.53 -9.40 -35.27
CA LEU A 14 16.66 -10.02 -33.97
C LEU A 14 15.84 -11.29 -33.93
N SER A 15 16.34 -12.32 -33.26
CA SER A 15 15.48 -13.45 -32.86
C SER A 15 14.44 -12.95 -31.85
N ASP A 16 13.36 -13.71 -31.66
CA ASP A 16 12.30 -13.35 -30.71
C ASP A 16 12.87 -13.12 -29.28
N HIS A 17 13.85 -13.94 -28.90
CA HIS A 17 14.56 -13.81 -27.63
C HIS A 17 15.35 -12.49 -27.52
N GLU A 18 16.12 -12.14 -28.56
CA GLU A 18 16.89 -10.88 -28.62
C GLU A 18 15.97 -9.65 -28.67
N ALA A 19 14.81 -9.77 -29.33
CA ALA A 19 13.82 -8.70 -29.40
C ALA A 19 13.24 -8.39 -28.02
N ILE A 20 12.96 -9.41 -27.21
CA ILE A 20 12.47 -9.25 -25.83
C ILE A 20 13.52 -8.65 -24.92
N LEU A 21 14.76 -9.13 -25.00
CA LEU A 21 15.88 -8.55 -24.25
C LEU A 21 16.09 -7.08 -24.61
N ALA A 22 16.05 -6.74 -25.89
CA ALA A 22 16.17 -5.36 -26.38
C ALA A 22 15.00 -4.48 -25.90
N GLN A 23 13.79 -4.99 -25.88
CA GLN A 23 12.61 -4.27 -25.39
C GLN A 23 12.67 -4.07 -23.86
N GLY A 24 13.12 -5.10 -23.12
CA GLY A 24 13.34 -4.99 -21.67
C GLY A 24 14.40 -3.95 -21.32
N GLN A 25 15.51 -3.91 -22.07
CA GLN A 25 16.58 -2.94 -21.91
C GLN A 25 16.16 -1.51 -22.29
N GLU A 26 15.43 -1.33 -23.39
CA GLU A 26 14.95 0.01 -23.79
C GLU A 26 13.99 0.58 -22.74
N ASN A 27 13.09 -0.24 -22.19
CA ASN A 27 12.17 0.17 -21.15
C ASN A 27 12.91 0.53 -19.83
N ALA A 28 14.02 -0.14 -19.52
CA ALA A 28 14.85 0.15 -18.35
C ALA A 28 15.64 1.48 -18.48
N GLU A 29 15.94 1.93 -19.71
CA GLU A 29 16.69 3.18 -19.95
C GLU A 29 15.81 4.44 -19.84
N ARG A 30 14.48 4.34 -19.94
CA ARG A 30 13.59 5.53 -19.97
C ARG A 30 13.13 6.02 -18.60
N LEU A 31 12.80 5.13 -17.71
CA LEU A 31 12.48 5.31 -16.28
C LEU A 31 12.38 3.88 -15.74
N ASP A 32 13.04 3.56 -14.65
CA ASP A 32 12.99 2.20 -14.10
C ASP A 32 11.51 1.79 -13.90
N PRO A 33 11.00 0.78 -14.65
CA PRO A 33 9.58 0.43 -14.60
C PRO A 33 9.18 0.07 -13.16
N SER A 34 8.01 0.52 -12.75
CA SER A 34 7.45 0.18 -11.44
C SER A 34 7.29 -1.34 -11.27
N PHE A 35 7.10 -1.79 -10.04
CA PHE A 35 6.87 -3.20 -9.77
C PHE A 35 5.68 -3.76 -10.57
N ILE A 36 4.58 -3.01 -10.66
CA ILE A 36 3.38 -3.49 -11.34
C ILE A 36 3.55 -3.56 -12.86
N GLU A 37 4.28 -2.61 -13.45
CA GLU A 37 4.60 -2.65 -14.88
C GLU A 37 5.47 -3.86 -15.22
N LYS A 38 6.49 -4.16 -14.39
CA LYS A 38 7.31 -5.38 -14.53
C LYS A 38 6.45 -6.64 -14.35
N ALA A 39 5.49 -6.65 -13.43
CA ALA A 39 4.60 -7.78 -13.19
C ALA A 39 3.66 -8.05 -14.38
N LEU A 40 3.05 -7.01 -14.94
CA LEU A 40 2.22 -7.14 -16.15
C LEU A 40 3.04 -7.60 -17.36
N PHE A 41 4.24 -7.08 -17.53
CA PHE A 41 5.13 -7.49 -18.62
C PHE A 41 5.53 -8.97 -18.47
N ALA A 42 5.90 -9.42 -17.26
CA ALA A 42 6.18 -10.82 -16.99
C ALA A 42 4.98 -11.73 -17.31
N ALA A 43 3.77 -11.31 -16.93
CA ALA A 43 2.55 -12.06 -17.22
C ALA A 43 2.27 -12.15 -18.72
N SER A 44 2.41 -11.05 -19.47
CA SER A 44 2.20 -11.00 -20.92
C SER A 44 3.19 -11.89 -21.69
N LEU A 45 4.44 -11.96 -21.23
CA LEU A 45 5.43 -12.88 -21.80
C LEU A 45 5.03 -14.35 -21.57
N GLY A 46 4.56 -14.68 -20.35
CA GLY A 46 4.06 -16.01 -20.04
C GLY A 46 2.85 -16.42 -20.88
N GLU A 47 1.90 -15.51 -21.11
CA GLU A 47 0.74 -15.69 -21.99
C GLU A 47 1.14 -15.87 -23.46
N SER A 48 2.23 -15.23 -23.87
CA SER A 48 2.82 -15.38 -25.20
C SER A 48 3.61 -16.68 -25.37
N GLY A 49 3.68 -17.53 -24.33
CA GLY A 49 4.29 -18.86 -24.38
C GLY A 49 5.81 -18.89 -24.09
N TYR A 50 6.38 -17.80 -23.57
CA TYR A 50 7.80 -17.80 -23.21
C TYR A 50 8.07 -18.59 -21.92
N ASP A 51 9.18 -19.34 -21.93
CA ASP A 51 9.62 -20.10 -20.77
C ASP A 51 10.01 -19.19 -19.59
N SER A 52 9.75 -19.67 -18.36
CA SER A 52 10.08 -18.94 -17.14
C SER A 52 11.55 -18.52 -17.05
N ALA A 53 12.48 -19.31 -17.59
CA ALA A 53 13.90 -18.96 -17.61
C ALA A 53 14.16 -17.73 -18.48
N VAL A 54 13.53 -17.68 -19.66
CA VAL A 54 13.64 -16.53 -20.59
C VAL A 54 13.11 -15.26 -19.95
N ILE A 55 11.97 -15.36 -19.26
CA ILE A 55 11.35 -14.21 -18.56
C ILE A 55 12.26 -13.72 -17.41
N GLN A 56 12.85 -14.64 -16.66
CA GLN A 56 13.77 -14.30 -15.57
C GLN A 56 15.01 -13.56 -16.08
N ASP A 57 15.60 -14.03 -17.17
CA ASP A 57 16.74 -13.41 -17.82
C ASP A 57 16.39 -12.01 -18.35
N ALA A 58 15.25 -11.89 -19.06
CA ALA A 58 14.80 -10.63 -19.64
C ALA A 58 14.54 -9.53 -18.61
N LEU A 59 14.07 -9.91 -17.42
CA LEU A 59 13.75 -8.98 -16.33
C LEU A 59 14.84 -8.90 -15.27
N ALA A 60 15.92 -9.67 -15.39
CA ALA A 60 17.00 -9.79 -14.41
C ALA A 60 16.45 -10.11 -12.99
N ILE A 61 15.52 -11.09 -12.88
CA ILE A 61 14.87 -11.50 -11.64
C ILE A 61 15.02 -12.99 -11.38
N ASP A 62 14.88 -13.39 -10.13
CA ASP A 62 14.86 -14.79 -9.77
C ASP A 62 13.46 -15.43 -9.90
N LYS A 63 13.40 -16.76 -9.80
CA LYS A 63 12.16 -17.54 -9.87
C LYS A 63 11.13 -17.13 -8.81
N ALA A 64 11.60 -16.78 -7.61
CA ALA A 64 10.72 -16.38 -6.52
C ALA A 64 10.06 -15.03 -6.82
N MET A 65 10.79 -14.08 -7.40
CA MET A 65 10.27 -12.79 -7.82
C MET A 65 9.26 -12.95 -8.96
N LEU A 66 9.57 -13.76 -9.97
CA LEU A 66 8.64 -14.06 -11.08
C LEU A 66 7.33 -14.67 -10.55
N SER A 67 7.41 -15.61 -9.61
CA SER A 67 6.21 -16.20 -8.98
C SER A 67 5.34 -15.16 -8.29
N ARG A 68 5.94 -14.22 -7.56
CA ARG A 68 5.25 -13.11 -6.88
C ARG A 68 4.61 -12.14 -7.86
N MET A 69 5.33 -11.75 -8.91
CA MET A 69 4.81 -10.90 -9.98
C MET A 69 3.59 -11.53 -10.65
N ASN A 70 3.67 -12.81 -11.02
CA ASN A 70 2.56 -13.55 -11.61
C ASN A 70 1.36 -13.66 -10.65
N LYS A 71 1.60 -13.84 -9.35
CA LYS A 71 0.54 -13.85 -8.33
C LYS A 71 -0.22 -12.52 -8.32
N VAL A 72 0.49 -11.40 -8.33
CA VAL A 72 -0.13 -10.06 -8.32
C VAL A 72 -0.87 -9.79 -9.63
N ALA A 73 -0.23 -10.04 -10.78
CA ALA A 73 -0.83 -9.81 -12.09
C ALA A 73 -2.10 -10.63 -12.35
N ARG A 74 -2.21 -11.83 -11.74
CA ARG A 74 -3.40 -12.69 -11.84
C ARG A 74 -4.42 -12.44 -10.73
N GLY A 75 -3.98 -11.91 -9.59
CA GLY A 75 -4.83 -11.66 -8.43
C GLY A 75 -5.57 -10.32 -8.48
N ILE A 76 -5.16 -9.40 -9.35
CA ILE A 76 -5.80 -8.09 -9.53
C ILE A 76 -6.23 -7.98 -10.99
N PRO A 77 -7.50 -7.66 -11.28
CA PRO A 77 -7.98 -7.47 -12.65
C PRO A 77 -7.14 -6.44 -13.41
N THR A 78 -6.81 -6.74 -14.67
CA THR A 78 -5.97 -5.87 -15.52
C THR A 78 -6.55 -4.45 -15.64
N GLU A 79 -7.88 -4.35 -15.73
CA GLU A 79 -8.60 -3.08 -15.81
C GLU A 79 -8.36 -2.22 -14.56
N VAL A 80 -8.36 -2.82 -13.38
CA VAL A 80 -8.08 -2.14 -12.11
C VAL A 80 -6.63 -1.65 -12.08
N ILE A 81 -5.67 -2.50 -12.51
CA ILE A 81 -4.26 -2.09 -12.60
C ILE A 81 -4.09 -0.92 -13.57
N GLN A 82 -4.74 -0.96 -14.73
CA GLN A 82 -4.69 0.12 -15.71
C GLN A 82 -5.27 1.44 -15.18
N ARG A 83 -6.35 1.37 -14.42
CA ARG A 83 -6.98 2.53 -13.76
C ARG A 83 -6.08 3.11 -12.67
N ILE A 84 -5.40 2.28 -11.91
CA ILE A 84 -4.40 2.73 -10.91
C ILE A 84 -3.22 3.40 -11.62
N GLY A 85 -2.66 2.75 -12.64
CA GLY A 85 -1.47 3.18 -13.37
C GLY A 85 -0.17 2.66 -12.73
N SER A 86 0.95 3.28 -13.07
CA SER A 86 2.29 2.79 -12.73
C SER A 86 2.62 2.74 -11.24
N ALA A 87 2.06 3.63 -10.42
CA ALA A 87 2.22 3.68 -8.96
C ALA A 87 3.66 3.40 -8.47
N HIS A 88 4.62 4.21 -8.93
CA HIS A 88 6.05 4.02 -8.65
C HIS A 88 6.41 4.08 -7.16
N GLY A 89 5.65 4.84 -6.35
CA GLY A 89 5.80 4.88 -4.89
C GLY A 89 5.25 3.64 -4.17
N VAL A 90 4.57 2.74 -4.89
CA VAL A 90 3.96 1.54 -4.31
C VAL A 90 4.89 0.34 -4.49
N GLY A 91 5.52 -0.07 -3.40
CA GLY A 91 6.41 -1.23 -3.40
C GLY A 91 5.67 -2.58 -3.53
N ARG A 92 6.42 -3.60 -3.95
CA ARG A 92 5.96 -4.98 -4.16
C ARG A 92 5.01 -5.50 -3.09
N ARG A 93 5.38 -5.36 -1.81
CA ARG A 93 4.63 -5.93 -0.69
C ARG A 93 3.19 -5.42 -0.64
N ARG A 94 2.98 -4.14 -0.90
CA ARG A 94 1.64 -3.55 -0.90
C ARG A 94 0.75 -4.10 -2.02
N TRP A 95 1.33 -4.36 -3.19
CA TRP A 95 0.63 -5.03 -4.29
C TRP A 95 0.29 -6.48 -3.97
N GLU A 96 1.22 -7.22 -3.33
CA GLU A 96 0.97 -8.59 -2.84
C GLU A 96 -0.15 -8.60 -1.79
N ASP A 97 -0.11 -7.68 -0.81
CA ASP A 97 -1.12 -7.56 0.25
C ASP A 97 -2.52 -7.27 -0.34
N LEU A 98 -2.61 -6.40 -1.38
CA LEU A 98 -3.87 -6.11 -2.08
C LEU A 98 -4.40 -7.35 -2.82
N ALA A 99 -3.55 -8.06 -3.56
CA ALA A 99 -3.93 -9.28 -4.27
C ALA A 99 -4.37 -10.39 -3.32
N ASP A 100 -3.69 -10.54 -2.18
CA ASP A 100 -4.05 -11.53 -1.16
C ASP A 100 -5.38 -11.18 -0.48
N ALA A 101 -5.58 -9.93 -0.09
CA ALA A 101 -6.82 -9.47 0.52
C ALA A 101 -8.03 -9.69 -0.40
N ALA A 102 -7.87 -9.39 -1.69
CA ALA A 102 -8.92 -9.61 -2.69
C ALA A 102 -9.27 -11.09 -2.82
N ARG A 103 -8.27 -11.96 -2.94
CA ARG A 103 -8.46 -13.40 -3.09
C ARG A 103 -9.04 -14.05 -1.83
N GLU A 104 -8.53 -13.70 -0.64
CA GLU A 104 -8.93 -14.32 0.63
C GLU A 104 -10.35 -13.98 1.04
N ASN A 105 -10.85 -12.83 0.58
CA ASN A 105 -12.19 -12.35 0.89
C ASN A 105 -13.14 -12.37 -0.32
N ASP A 106 -12.74 -12.96 -1.44
CA ASP A 106 -13.51 -13.06 -2.69
C ASP A 106 -14.07 -11.70 -3.15
N LEU A 107 -13.21 -10.67 -3.18
CA LEU A 107 -13.62 -9.29 -3.45
C LEU A 107 -13.65 -8.98 -4.95
N ASP A 108 -14.72 -8.33 -5.40
CA ASP A 108 -14.76 -7.70 -6.72
C ASP A 108 -14.05 -6.33 -6.69
N LEU A 109 -12.78 -6.33 -7.09
CA LEU A 109 -11.97 -5.12 -7.11
C LEU A 109 -12.46 -4.08 -8.13
N ASN A 110 -13.18 -4.48 -9.21
CA ASN A 110 -13.78 -3.54 -10.15
C ASN A 110 -14.91 -2.76 -9.48
N ALA A 111 -15.83 -3.46 -8.82
CA ALA A 111 -16.93 -2.83 -8.09
C ALA A 111 -16.40 -1.90 -6.99
N ILE A 112 -15.41 -2.34 -6.21
CA ILE A 112 -14.79 -1.51 -5.16
C ILE A 112 -14.11 -0.27 -5.74
N ALA A 113 -13.43 -0.39 -6.89
CA ALA A 113 -12.78 0.73 -7.57
C ALA A 113 -13.79 1.78 -8.05
N ASP A 114 -14.97 1.35 -8.50
CA ASP A 114 -16.07 2.23 -8.88
C ASP A 114 -16.68 2.93 -7.65
N GLU A 115 -17.00 2.18 -6.60
CA GLU A 115 -17.59 2.70 -5.37
C GLU A 115 -16.68 3.71 -4.65
N CYS A 116 -15.39 3.44 -4.60
CA CYS A 116 -14.45 4.36 -3.96
C CYS A 116 -14.08 5.57 -4.82
N GLY A 117 -14.58 5.66 -6.05
CA GLY A 117 -14.33 6.77 -6.96
C GLY A 117 -12.85 6.88 -7.36
N LEU A 118 -12.24 5.75 -7.75
CA LEU A 118 -10.81 5.64 -8.05
C LEU A 118 -10.34 6.68 -9.05
N ASP A 119 -11.10 6.93 -10.11
CA ASP A 119 -10.75 7.82 -11.21
C ASP A 119 -10.77 9.31 -10.82
N SER A 120 -11.33 9.66 -9.67
CA SER A 120 -11.30 11.03 -9.12
C SER A 120 -9.92 11.44 -8.57
N VAL A 121 -9.02 10.49 -8.38
CA VAL A 121 -7.67 10.74 -7.86
C VAL A 121 -6.69 10.92 -9.01
N THR A 122 -5.95 12.03 -9.00
CA THR A 122 -5.10 12.44 -10.14
C THR A 122 -3.83 11.62 -10.28
N ASN A 123 -3.19 11.21 -9.17
CA ASN A 123 -1.93 10.47 -9.20
C ASN A 123 -2.14 8.97 -8.95
N SER A 124 -1.27 8.15 -9.55
CA SER A 124 -1.34 6.69 -9.50
C SER A 124 -1.14 6.11 -8.10
N ASP A 125 -0.21 6.66 -7.32
CA ASP A 125 0.02 6.22 -5.93
C ASP A 125 -1.21 6.47 -5.07
N GLY A 126 -1.84 7.64 -5.21
CA GLY A 126 -3.08 7.98 -4.50
C GLY A 126 -4.26 7.12 -4.91
N ARG A 127 -4.35 6.70 -6.19
CA ARG A 127 -5.37 5.73 -6.63
C ARG A 127 -5.15 4.39 -5.95
N PHE A 128 -3.93 3.90 -5.91
CA PHE A 128 -3.62 2.67 -5.17
C PHE A 128 -3.99 2.80 -3.69
N ASP A 129 -3.64 3.91 -3.04
CA ASP A 129 -3.94 4.16 -1.63
C ASP A 129 -5.46 4.17 -1.37
N ARG A 130 -6.23 4.78 -2.26
CA ARG A 130 -7.69 4.83 -2.16
C ARG A 130 -8.31 3.44 -2.25
N LEU A 131 -7.93 2.65 -3.26
CA LEU A 131 -8.41 1.28 -3.41
C LEU A 131 -8.00 0.41 -2.22
N GLY A 132 -6.74 0.49 -1.80
CA GLY A 132 -6.23 -0.24 -0.64
C GLY A 132 -6.98 0.10 0.65
N ALA A 133 -7.32 1.38 0.87
CA ALA A 133 -8.12 1.79 2.02
C ALA A 133 -9.55 1.24 1.97
N ALA A 134 -10.19 1.22 0.79
CA ALA A 134 -11.52 0.65 0.60
C ALA A 134 -11.53 -0.87 0.87
N VAL A 135 -10.56 -1.61 0.31
CA VAL A 135 -10.38 -3.04 0.56
C VAL A 135 -10.15 -3.30 2.06
N LEU A 136 -9.29 -2.50 2.70
CA LEU A 136 -9.00 -2.64 4.13
C LEU A 136 -10.25 -2.39 5.00
N ALA A 137 -11.11 -1.46 4.63
CA ALA A 137 -12.37 -1.19 5.34
C ALA A 137 -13.33 -2.38 5.28
N ILE A 138 -13.36 -3.09 4.14
CA ILE A 138 -14.20 -4.30 3.95
C ILE A 138 -13.61 -5.49 4.71
N THR A 139 -12.29 -5.71 4.63
CA THR A 139 -11.62 -6.91 5.16
C THR A 139 -11.32 -6.83 6.66
N ARG A 140 -11.28 -5.64 7.23
CA ARG A 140 -11.26 -5.47 8.68
C ARG A 140 -12.70 -5.24 9.14
N PRO A 141 -13.39 -6.29 9.63
CA PRO A 141 -14.64 -6.06 10.30
C PRO A 141 -14.37 -5.04 11.41
N ASP A 142 -15.27 -4.09 11.53
CA ASP A 142 -15.31 -3.12 12.62
C ASP A 142 -15.15 -3.91 13.93
N ARG A 143 -13.90 -4.07 14.34
CA ARG A 143 -13.66 -4.51 15.72
C ARG A 143 -14.07 -3.28 16.51
N PRO A 144 -15.21 -3.29 17.20
CA PRO A 144 -15.56 -2.15 18.02
C PRO A 144 -14.32 -1.84 18.86
N ALA A 145 -13.82 -0.62 18.73
CA ALA A 145 -12.72 -0.18 19.58
C ALA A 145 -13.14 -0.55 21.02
N PRO A 146 -12.29 -1.22 21.79
CA PRO A 146 -12.65 -1.54 23.18
C PRO A 146 -13.18 -0.24 23.80
N PRO A 147 -14.27 -0.30 24.59
CA PRO A 147 -14.94 0.89 25.07
C PRO A 147 -13.90 1.77 25.75
N ALA A 148 -13.68 2.95 25.17
CA ALA A 148 -12.76 3.92 25.73
C ALA A 148 -13.30 4.33 27.11
N LEU A 149 -12.50 4.18 28.14
CA LEU A 149 -12.88 4.63 29.47
C LEU A 149 -12.69 6.15 29.55
N PRO A 150 -13.76 6.94 29.75
CA PRO A 150 -13.61 8.38 29.88
C PRO A 150 -12.85 8.72 31.17
N VAL A 151 -11.82 9.54 31.05
CA VAL A 151 -11.12 10.12 32.21
C VAL A 151 -11.77 11.45 32.49
N THR A 152 -12.50 11.52 33.64
CA THR A 152 -13.23 12.72 34.05
C THR A 152 -12.56 13.40 35.24
N LEU A 153 -12.60 14.72 35.28
CA LEU A 153 -12.22 15.52 36.44
C LEU A 153 -13.33 15.49 37.49
N ALA A 154 -13.03 15.98 38.72
CA ALA A 154 -13.97 16.02 39.83
C ALA A 154 -15.21 16.86 39.54
N ASP A 155 -15.15 17.81 38.62
CA ASP A 155 -16.23 18.66 38.15
C ASP A 155 -17.09 18.01 37.03
N GLY A 156 -16.79 16.76 36.65
CA GLY A 156 -17.47 16.03 35.56
C GLY A 156 -16.95 16.33 34.17
N THR A 157 -15.97 17.20 34.01
CA THR A 157 -15.38 17.52 32.70
C THR A 157 -14.59 16.31 32.18
N VAL A 158 -14.86 15.88 30.93
CA VAL A 158 -14.11 14.81 30.29
C VAL A 158 -12.75 15.36 29.86
N LEU A 159 -11.69 14.89 30.48
CA LEU A 159 -10.31 15.27 30.19
C LEU A 159 -9.75 14.51 28.99
N GLY A 160 -10.14 13.25 28.82
CA GLY A 160 -9.65 12.38 27.76
C GLY A 160 -10.25 10.98 27.81
N GLU A 161 -9.65 10.09 27.05
CA GLU A 161 -10.06 8.70 26.91
C GLU A 161 -8.88 7.76 27.13
N LEU A 162 -9.12 6.74 27.95
CA LEU A 162 -8.17 5.66 28.19
C LEU A 162 -8.56 4.45 27.33
N ASN A 163 -7.65 4.01 26.47
CA ASN A 163 -7.84 2.85 25.62
C ASN A 163 -6.84 1.76 26.00
N GLU A 164 -7.33 0.57 26.31
CA GLU A 164 -6.52 -0.62 26.54
C GLU A 164 -6.52 -1.51 25.32
N THR A 165 -5.35 -1.95 24.89
CA THR A 165 -5.16 -2.89 23.78
C THR A 165 -4.24 -4.02 24.22
N ALA A 166 -4.19 -5.12 23.46
CA ALA A 166 -3.23 -6.20 23.71
C ALA A 166 -1.75 -5.75 23.64
N ARG A 167 -1.48 -4.53 23.14
CA ARG A 167 -0.14 -3.96 23.00
C ARG A 167 0.20 -2.91 24.06
N GLY A 168 -0.78 -2.47 24.85
CA GLY A 168 -0.58 -1.47 25.89
C GLY A 168 -1.77 -0.57 26.16
N LEU A 169 -1.57 0.35 27.09
CA LEU A 169 -2.51 1.34 27.54
C LEU A 169 -2.21 2.70 26.87
N THR A 170 -3.22 3.35 26.32
CA THR A 170 -3.08 4.63 25.64
C THR A 170 -4.05 5.66 26.24
N LEU A 171 -3.52 6.76 26.75
CA LEU A 171 -4.31 7.92 27.18
C LEU A 171 -4.35 8.94 26.04
N LYS A 172 -5.55 9.22 25.51
CA LYS A 172 -5.78 10.19 24.44
C LYS A 172 -6.43 11.45 25.03
N LEU A 173 -5.72 12.56 24.99
CA LEU A 173 -6.19 13.86 25.46
C LEU A 173 -6.51 14.75 24.25
N PRO A 174 -7.78 15.14 24.01
CA PRO A 174 -8.15 16.07 22.94
C PRO A 174 -7.48 17.43 23.17
N LYS A 175 -6.94 18.03 22.10
CA LYS A 175 -6.29 19.36 22.18
C LYS A 175 -7.23 20.46 22.68
N SER A 176 -8.53 20.29 22.48
CA SER A 176 -9.57 21.26 22.85
C SER A 176 -10.01 21.15 24.31
N ALA A 177 -9.85 20.01 24.99
CA ALA A 177 -10.38 19.78 26.33
C ALA A 177 -9.62 20.58 27.42
N ALA A 178 -8.28 20.55 27.33
CA ALA A 178 -7.43 21.27 28.32
C ALA A 178 -6.08 21.65 27.67
N PRO A 179 -6.01 22.69 26.80
CA PRO A 179 -4.79 23.03 26.07
C PRO A 179 -3.56 23.31 26.94
N ALA A 180 -3.75 24.02 28.04
CA ALA A 180 -2.68 24.35 28.99
C ALA A 180 -2.15 23.11 29.72
N PHE A 181 -3.05 22.19 30.10
CA PHE A 181 -2.67 20.93 30.72
C PHE A 181 -1.96 20.01 29.73
N ASN A 182 -2.41 19.96 28.49
CA ASN A 182 -1.77 19.16 27.44
C ASN A 182 -0.33 19.63 27.15
N ALA A 183 -0.10 20.93 27.12
CA ALA A 183 1.24 21.52 27.01
C ALA A 183 2.12 21.16 28.21
N TRP A 184 1.60 21.37 29.42
CA TRP A 184 2.32 21.03 30.65
C TRP A 184 2.65 19.52 30.70
N LEU A 185 1.67 18.63 30.38
CA LEU A 185 1.88 17.19 30.43
C LEU A 185 2.95 16.73 29.43
N ARG A 186 2.97 17.30 28.23
CA ARG A 186 4.02 17.01 27.24
C ARG A 186 5.41 17.31 27.80
N ASP A 187 5.56 18.48 28.45
CA ASP A 187 6.84 18.95 28.93
C ASP A 187 7.26 18.25 30.25
N ASN A 188 6.30 17.64 30.98
CA ASN A 188 6.51 16.99 32.26
C ASN A 188 6.14 15.48 32.27
N ALA A 189 5.97 14.84 31.12
CA ALA A 189 5.45 13.49 31.03
C ALA A 189 6.23 12.46 31.85
N GLU A 190 7.56 12.53 31.81
CA GLU A 190 8.42 11.60 32.54
C GLU A 190 8.25 11.75 34.07
N SER A 191 8.27 12.96 34.60
CA SER A 191 8.12 13.21 36.00
C SER A 191 6.71 12.87 36.51
N ALA A 192 5.68 13.13 35.70
CA ALA A 192 4.30 12.77 36.00
C ALA A 192 4.12 11.26 36.09
N LEU A 193 4.66 10.51 35.13
CA LEU A 193 4.59 9.04 35.11
C LEU A 193 5.36 8.41 36.27
N ARG A 194 6.56 8.95 36.60
CA ARG A 194 7.32 8.46 37.75
C ARG A 194 6.56 8.65 39.07
N ARG A 195 5.89 9.78 39.22
CA ARG A 195 5.07 10.06 40.42
C ARG A 195 3.88 9.09 40.48
N LEU A 196 3.15 8.91 39.40
CA LEU A 196 2.03 7.98 39.37
C LEU A 196 2.47 6.54 39.68
N HIS A 197 3.62 6.13 39.16
CA HIS A 197 4.18 4.80 39.44
C HIS A 197 4.56 4.66 40.95
N ALA A 198 5.14 5.68 41.55
CA ALA A 198 5.48 5.67 42.98
C ALA A 198 4.23 5.66 43.88
N GLU A 199 3.17 6.39 43.51
CA GLU A 199 1.87 6.38 44.18
C GLU A 199 1.21 4.98 44.11
N TRP A 200 1.28 4.35 42.96
CA TRP A 200 0.80 2.95 42.78
C TRP A 200 1.55 1.98 43.68
N GLN A 201 2.89 2.03 43.71
CA GLN A 201 3.71 1.16 44.56
C GLN A 201 3.42 1.37 46.07
N ALA A 202 3.04 2.58 46.51
CA ALA A 202 2.70 2.87 47.88
C ALA A 202 1.27 2.43 48.28
N SER A 203 0.45 2.06 47.28
CA SER A 203 -0.94 1.60 47.50
C SER A 203 -1.07 0.07 47.53
N GLU A 204 -0.01 -0.68 47.20
CA GLU A 204 0.09 -2.15 47.37
C GLU A 204 0.55 -2.50 48.80
#